data_0170ff18f7e65131793cfca3fd1b6090
#
_entry.id   0170ff18f7e65131793cfca3fd1b6090
#
_cell.length_a   1.000
_cell.length_b   1.000
_cell.length_c   1.000
_cell.angle_alpha   90.00
_cell.angle_beta   90.00
_cell.angle_gamma   90.00
#
_symmetry.space_group_name_H-M   'P 1'
#
loop_
_entity.id
_entity.type
_entity.pdbx_description
1 polymer ?
#
loop_
_entity_poly.entity_id
_entity_poly.type
_entity_poly.pdbx_seq_one_letter_code
_entity_poly.pdbx_strand_id
1 'polypeptide(L)'
;DKTMERPTICGFRAPDEDAFADAARRASDLGATHIVITEDIPLSLWQFDTPGDPYPAWFSHQPGLFKVFPPAAVSAYMDADYSEAVASLFERRCAILRRLGLKAFYWTNEPQVLPESFFAEHPHARGPRVDHPHRSRVARFAPCTDEAEVRDLYRESIQLLLRRCPEVEIMSFLTIDSGSGLCWAESLYPGPNGNPRCRGVSTSERVAGFLTTLQSAARDIGHELAIDIKEIEPRSWMKRTFEEPDRIAAALPAGLAVNHREGPDGRPFITAEFMGL
;
A
#
# COMPACT_ATOMS: atom_id res chain seq x y z
N ASP A 1 6.77 30.25 -3.94
CA ASP A 1 7.19 29.09 -3.12
C ASP A 1 6.29 29.03 -1.91
N LYS A 2 5.22 28.24 -1.98
CA LYS A 2 4.52 27.82 -0.77
C LYS A 2 5.40 26.75 -0.14
N THR A 3 6.13 27.09 0.90
CA THR A 3 6.67 26.10 1.83
C THR A 3 5.48 25.28 2.32
N MET A 4 5.35 24.06 1.81
CA MET A 4 4.35 23.15 2.37
C MET A 4 4.69 22.94 3.84
N GLU A 5 3.79 23.33 4.72
CA GLU A 5 3.92 22.98 6.14
C GLU A 5 3.99 21.44 6.24
N ARG A 6 4.87 20.94 7.08
CA ARG A 6 5.00 19.49 7.29
C ARG A 6 3.67 18.93 7.77
N PRO A 7 3.15 17.86 7.14
CA PRO A 7 1.93 17.24 7.60
C PRO A 7 2.13 16.65 9.01
N THR A 8 1.19 16.91 9.90
CA THR A 8 1.08 16.25 11.22
C THR A 8 0.01 15.18 11.11
N ILE A 9 0.44 13.91 11.10
CA ILE A 9 -0.43 12.76 10.88
C ILE A 9 -0.80 12.15 12.22
N CYS A 10 -2.09 11.92 12.44
CA CYS A 10 -2.61 11.27 13.63
C CYS A 10 -3.45 10.04 13.25
N GLY A 11 -3.14 8.89 13.88
CA GLY A 11 -3.92 7.67 13.83
C GLY A 11 -4.52 7.36 15.19
N PHE A 12 -5.74 6.86 15.22
CA PHE A 12 -6.41 6.43 16.44
C PHE A 12 -7.48 5.39 16.14
N ARG A 13 -7.83 4.62 17.14
CA ARG A 13 -8.95 3.67 17.08
C ARG A 13 -10.25 4.36 17.46
N ALA A 14 -11.31 4.05 16.71
CA ALA A 14 -12.63 4.60 16.94
C ALA A 14 -13.70 3.55 16.64
N PRO A 15 -14.51 3.15 17.63
CA PRO A 15 -15.49 2.07 17.46
C PRO A 15 -16.66 2.46 16.55
N ASP A 16 -16.93 3.77 16.43
CA ASP A 16 -18.00 4.32 15.61
C ASP A 16 -17.66 5.72 15.06
N GLU A 17 -18.55 6.29 14.29
CA GLU A 17 -18.36 7.58 13.63
C GLU A 17 -18.32 8.75 14.61
N ASP A 18 -19.08 8.70 15.70
CA ASP A 18 -19.08 9.76 16.72
C ASP A 18 -17.74 9.79 17.46
N ALA A 19 -17.25 8.63 17.86
CA ALA A 19 -15.93 8.48 18.45
C ALA A 19 -14.82 8.93 17.48
N PHE A 20 -14.95 8.63 16.18
CA PHE A 20 -14.03 9.08 15.16
C PHE A 20 -14.04 10.61 15.03
N ALA A 21 -15.22 11.23 14.97
CA ALA A 21 -15.37 12.67 14.87
C ALA A 21 -14.77 13.40 16.09
N ASP A 22 -15.01 12.88 17.29
CA ASP A 22 -14.48 13.44 18.52
C ASP A 22 -12.96 13.31 18.63
N ALA A 23 -12.41 12.17 18.23
CA ALA A 23 -10.96 11.98 18.20
C ALA A 23 -10.29 12.86 17.13
N ALA A 24 -10.88 12.98 15.95
CA ALA A 24 -10.38 13.85 14.88
C ALA A 24 -10.39 15.34 15.31
N ARG A 25 -11.43 15.78 16.02
CA ARG A 25 -11.48 17.14 16.56
C ARG A 25 -10.38 17.38 17.58
N ARG A 26 -10.19 16.47 18.54
CA ARG A 26 -9.09 16.57 19.51
C ARG A 26 -7.72 16.56 18.84
N ALA A 27 -7.51 15.73 17.81
CA ALA A 27 -6.27 15.73 17.04
C ALA A 27 -6.05 17.06 16.33
N SER A 28 -7.10 17.66 15.75
CA SER A 28 -7.04 18.98 15.13
C SER A 28 -6.64 20.06 16.13
N ASP A 29 -7.22 20.05 17.34
CA ASP A 29 -6.89 20.99 18.42
C ASP A 29 -5.41 20.87 18.86
N LEU A 30 -4.80 19.70 18.65
CA LEU A 30 -3.38 19.43 18.91
C LEU A 30 -2.48 19.71 17.69
N GLY A 31 -3.03 20.22 16.59
CA GLY A 31 -2.29 20.60 15.39
C GLY A 31 -2.16 19.50 14.33
N ALA A 32 -2.94 18.44 14.41
CA ALA A 32 -2.99 17.46 13.32
C ALA A 32 -3.56 18.09 12.05
N THR A 33 -2.97 17.76 10.92
CA THR A 33 -3.43 18.17 9.58
C THR A 33 -4.06 17.02 8.82
N HIS A 34 -3.62 15.78 9.11
CA HIS A 34 -4.07 14.56 8.46
C HIS A 34 -4.48 13.50 9.48
N ILE A 35 -5.54 12.78 9.19
CA ILE A 35 -6.03 11.68 10.02
C ILE A 35 -6.00 10.38 9.21
N VAL A 36 -5.48 9.32 9.83
CA VAL A 36 -5.52 7.96 9.26
C VAL A 36 -6.97 7.48 9.22
N ILE A 37 -7.47 7.18 8.02
CA ILE A 37 -8.86 6.72 7.85
C ILE A 37 -8.99 5.19 7.81
N THR A 38 -7.89 4.47 7.78
CA THR A 38 -7.84 3.03 7.52
C THR A 38 -7.73 2.17 8.79
N GLU A 39 -7.77 2.77 9.97
CA GLU A 39 -7.78 2.04 11.24
C GLU A 39 -9.16 1.42 11.53
N ASP A 40 -9.19 0.34 12.32
CA ASP A 40 -10.40 -0.34 12.78
C ASP A 40 -11.41 -0.67 11.66
N ILE A 41 -10.93 -1.28 10.58
CA ILE A 41 -11.78 -1.77 9.52
C ILE A 41 -12.33 -3.18 9.85
N PRO A 42 -13.49 -3.56 9.32
CA PRO A 42 -13.98 -4.93 9.41
C PRO A 42 -12.97 -5.92 8.84
N LEU A 43 -12.90 -7.11 9.44
CA LEU A 43 -12.06 -8.18 8.94
C LEU A 43 -12.69 -8.85 7.72
N SER A 44 -11.86 -9.28 6.78
CA SER A 44 -12.27 -10.14 5.69
C SER A 44 -11.23 -11.22 5.47
N LEU A 45 -11.61 -12.45 5.73
CA LEU A 45 -10.81 -13.64 5.45
C LEU A 45 -11.09 -14.21 4.06
N TRP A 46 -12.25 -13.87 3.52
CA TRP A 46 -12.83 -14.39 2.27
C TRP A 46 -12.04 -15.57 1.65
N GLN A 47 -11.48 -15.38 0.45
CA GLN A 47 -10.85 -16.46 -0.32
C GLN A 47 -9.51 -16.97 0.25
N PHE A 48 -9.01 -16.35 1.29
CA PHE A 48 -7.76 -16.78 1.93
C PHE A 48 -7.98 -17.65 3.16
N ASP A 49 -9.21 -17.91 3.51
CA ASP A 49 -9.51 -18.83 4.60
C ASP A 49 -9.07 -20.24 4.21
N THR A 50 -7.96 -20.65 4.78
CA THR A 50 -7.38 -21.98 4.61
C THR A 50 -7.25 -22.62 5.97
N PRO A 51 -8.07 -23.65 6.28
CA PRO A 51 -8.04 -24.29 7.59
C PRO A 51 -6.62 -24.70 8.01
N GLY A 52 -6.22 -24.26 9.20
CA GLY A 52 -4.91 -24.57 9.76
C GLY A 52 -3.73 -23.75 9.21
N ASP A 53 -3.97 -22.76 8.35
CA ASP A 53 -2.98 -21.75 7.97
C ASP A 53 -3.26 -20.45 8.75
N PRO A 54 -2.38 -20.06 9.69
CA PRO A 54 -2.61 -18.86 10.50
C PRO A 54 -2.32 -17.56 9.75
N TYR A 55 -1.62 -17.60 8.61
CA TYR A 55 -1.13 -16.40 7.97
C TYR A 55 -2.21 -15.52 7.33
N PRO A 56 -3.31 -16.05 6.75
CA PRO A 56 -4.39 -15.21 6.24
C PRO A 56 -4.96 -14.21 7.25
N ALA A 57 -4.96 -14.54 8.54
CA ALA A 57 -5.40 -13.61 9.58
C ALA A 57 -4.57 -12.32 9.64
N TRP A 58 -3.31 -12.32 9.20
CA TRP A 58 -2.43 -11.16 9.25
C TRP A 58 -2.77 -10.12 8.19
N PHE A 59 -3.20 -10.53 7.01
CA PHE A 59 -3.54 -9.60 5.94
C PHE A 59 -5.05 -9.35 5.81
N SER A 60 -5.88 -10.06 6.55
CA SER A 60 -7.32 -9.80 6.59
C SER A 60 -7.67 -8.41 7.15
N HIS A 61 -6.80 -7.87 8.01
CA HIS A 61 -6.94 -6.54 8.60
C HIS A 61 -6.53 -5.40 7.65
N GLN A 62 -5.86 -5.71 6.54
CA GLN A 62 -5.28 -4.68 5.70
C GLN A 62 -6.30 -4.14 4.69
N PRO A 63 -6.46 -2.82 4.59
CA PRO A 63 -7.34 -2.18 3.62
C PRO A 63 -6.65 -2.05 2.24
N GLY A 64 -6.17 -3.17 1.71
CA GLY A 64 -5.50 -3.19 0.40
C GLY A 64 -6.36 -2.53 -0.68
N LEU A 65 -5.72 -1.83 -1.61
CA LEU A 65 -6.42 -1.07 -2.64
C LEU A 65 -7.40 -1.92 -3.43
N PHE A 66 -6.96 -3.08 -3.92
CA PHE A 66 -7.82 -3.97 -4.71
C PHE A 66 -8.93 -4.62 -3.89
N LYS A 67 -8.75 -4.71 -2.58
CA LYS A 67 -9.74 -5.26 -1.67
C LYS A 67 -10.89 -4.29 -1.39
N VAL A 68 -10.59 -2.98 -1.31
CA VAL A 68 -11.56 -1.94 -0.97
C VAL A 68 -12.06 -1.19 -2.21
N PHE A 69 -11.18 -0.96 -3.18
CA PHE A 69 -11.46 -0.27 -4.44
C PHE A 69 -11.08 -1.15 -5.63
N PRO A 70 -11.74 -2.32 -5.79
CA PRO A 70 -11.35 -3.29 -6.80
C PRO A 70 -11.57 -2.73 -8.20
N PRO A 71 -10.54 -2.78 -9.08
CA PRO A 71 -10.71 -2.52 -10.50
C PRO A 71 -11.67 -3.53 -11.14
N ALA A 72 -12.26 -3.18 -12.27
CA ALA A 72 -13.26 -4.02 -12.93
C ALA A 72 -12.78 -5.48 -13.14
N ALA A 73 -11.54 -5.67 -13.58
CA ALA A 73 -10.98 -7.00 -13.83
C ALA A 73 -10.69 -7.80 -12.53
N VAL A 74 -10.63 -7.15 -11.37
CA VAL A 74 -10.38 -7.78 -10.07
C VAL A 74 -11.66 -7.96 -9.27
N SER A 75 -12.69 -7.17 -9.55
CA SER A 75 -13.92 -7.13 -8.76
C SER A 75 -14.63 -8.48 -8.65
N ALA A 76 -14.57 -9.33 -9.71
CA ALA A 76 -15.16 -10.67 -9.70
C ALA A 76 -14.53 -11.63 -8.67
N TYR A 77 -13.31 -11.32 -8.20
CA TYR A 77 -12.56 -12.11 -7.23
C TYR A 77 -12.63 -11.54 -5.81
N MET A 78 -13.34 -10.43 -5.63
CA MET A 78 -13.47 -9.73 -4.36
C MET A 78 -14.86 -9.94 -3.75
N ASP A 79 -14.96 -9.78 -2.45
CA ASP A 79 -16.23 -9.71 -1.75
C ASP A 79 -16.81 -8.29 -1.94
N ALA A 80 -17.82 -8.19 -2.81
CA ALA A 80 -18.42 -6.91 -3.17
C ALA A 80 -19.08 -6.21 -1.97
N ASP A 81 -19.74 -6.97 -1.08
CA ASP A 81 -20.40 -6.41 0.12
C ASP A 81 -19.36 -5.86 1.09
N TYR A 82 -18.25 -6.57 1.26
CA TYR A 82 -17.14 -6.10 2.07
C TYR A 82 -16.50 -4.84 1.46
N SER A 83 -16.17 -4.87 0.17
CA SER A 83 -15.56 -3.73 -0.52
C SER A 83 -16.42 -2.46 -0.38
N GLU A 84 -17.73 -2.59 -0.62
CA GLU A 84 -18.66 -1.47 -0.51
C GLU A 84 -18.81 -0.98 0.95
N ALA A 85 -18.90 -1.88 1.90
CA ALA A 85 -19.02 -1.52 3.32
C ALA A 85 -17.81 -0.72 3.81
N VAL A 86 -16.58 -1.16 3.45
CA VAL A 86 -15.34 -0.48 3.86
C VAL A 86 -15.15 0.84 3.09
N ALA A 87 -15.41 0.86 1.79
CA ALA A 87 -15.32 2.08 0.99
C ALA A 87 -16.30 3.14 1.52
N SER A 88 -17.55 2.76 1.82
CA SER A 88 -18.54 3.65 2.43
C SER A 88 -18.13 4.13 3.83
N LEU A 89 -17.46 3.30 4.64
CA LEU A 89 -16.89 3.74 5.91
C LEU A 89 -15.84 4.84 5.69
N PHE A 90 -14.95 4.69 4.72
CA PHE A 90 -13.94 5.69 4.41
C PHE A 90 -14.57 6.99 3.88
N GLU A 91 -15.60 6.92 3.05
CA GLU A 91 -16.35 8.12 2.61
C GLU A 91 -16.95 8.89 3.79
N ARG A 92 -17.56 8.19 4.75
CA ARG A 92 -18.12 8.84 5.95
C ARG A 92 -17.03 9.48 6.81
N ARG A 93 -15.90 8.81 7.01
CA ARG A 93 -14.72 9.38 7.69
C ARG A 93 -14.19 10.62 6.96
N CYS A 94 -14.03 10.57 5.65
CA CYS A 94 -13.65 11.71 4.83
C CYS A 94 -14.65 12.88 4.94
N ALA A 95 -15.94 12.60 4.95
CA ALA A 95 -16.95 13.63 5.16
C ALA A 95 -16.84 14.32 6.55
N ILE A 96 -16.45 13.57 7.60
CA ILE A 96 -16.15 14.14 8.90
C ILE A 96 -14.93 15.06 8.82
N LEU A 97 -13.83 14.58 8.22
CA LEU A 97 -12.59 15.34 8.07
C LEU A 97 -12.79 16.63 7.28
N ARG A 98 -13.55 16.58 6.20
CA ARG A 98 -13.92 17.76 5.39
C ARG A 98 -14.58 18.85 6.24
N ARG A 99 -15.52 18.46 7.12
CA ARG A 99 -16.19 19.43 8.03
C ARG A 99 -15.25 20.05 9.06
N LEU A 100 -14.17 19.35 9.40
CA LEU A 100 -13.16 19.82 10.35
C LEU A 100 -11.98 20.53 9.66
N GLY A 101 -11.98 20.63 8.33
CA GLY A 101 -10.86 21.20 7.57
C GLY A 101 -9.59 20.32 7.57
N LEU A 102 -9.74 19.04 7.91
CA LEU A 102 -8.66 18.06 7.95
C LEU A 102 -8.58 17.26 6.64
N LYS A 103 -7.43 16.66 6.39
CA LYS A 103 -7.14 15.76 5.26
C LYS A 103 -7.09 14.31 5.71
N ALA A 104 -7.22 13.41 4.76
CA ALA A 104 -7.15 11.98 5.00
C ALA A 104 -5.78 11.42 4.62
N PHE A 105 -5.30 10.52 5.46
CA PHE A 105 -4.12 9.71 5.24
C PHE A 105 -4.56 8.25 5.05
N TYR A 106 -4.18 7.65 3.92
CA TYR A 106 -4.49 6.26 3.59
C TYR A 106 -3.30 5.37 3.90
N TRP A 107 -3.41 4.54 4.92
CA TRP A 107 -2.39 3.54 5.28
C TRP A 107 -2.79 2.16 4.81
N THR A 108 -1.87 1.40 4.20
CA THR A 108 -2.09 0.02 3.76
C THR A 108 -0.77 -0.74 3.62
N ASN A 109 -0.88 -1.99 3.20
CA ASN A 109 0.24 -2.81 2.74
C ASN A 109 0.05 -3.09 1.24
N GLU A 110 1.03 -2.74 0.41
CA GLU A 110 0.98 -2.90 -1.05
C GLU A 110 2.33 -3.36 -1.63
N PRO A 111 2.34 -4.06 -2.78
CA PRO A 111 1.21 -4.74 -3.43
C PRO A 111 0.72 -5.93 -2.61
N GLN A 112 -0.58 -6.02 -2.39
CA GLN A 112 -1.17 -7.03 -1.53
C GLN A 112 -1.49 -8.31 -2.31
N VAL A 113 -1.52 -9.42 -1.57
CA VAL A 113 -1.90 -10.74 -2.07
C VAL A 113 -3.22 -10.70 -2.85
N LEU A 114 -3.28 -11.46 -3.94
CA LEU A 114 -4.50 -11.72 -4.71
C LEU A 114 -4.86 -13.21 -4.67
N PRO A 115 -6.13 -13.55 -4.90
CA PRO A 115 -6.59 -14.95 -4.98
C PRO A 115 -5.91 -15.73 -6.09
N GLU A 116 -5.70 -17.01 -5.87
CA GLU A 116 -5.13 -17.89 -6.89
C GLU A 116 -6.00 -17.99 -8.15
N SER A 117 -7.33 -17.86 -8.00
CA SER A 117 -8.28 -17.81 -9.12
C SER A 117 -8.00 -16.64 -10.08
N PHE A 118 -7.60 -15.47 -9.56
CA PHE A 118 -7.17 -14.36 -10.40
C PHE A 118 -5.94 -14.74 -11.23
N PHE A 119 -4.91 -15.33 -10.60
CA PHE A 119 -3.70 -15.72 -11.31
C PHE A 119 -3.87 -16.90 -12.26
N ALA A 120 -4.91 -17.71 -12.08
CA ALA A 120 -5.24 -18.77 -13.04
C ALA A 120 -5.70 -18.19 -14.39
N GLU A 121 -6.41 -17.07 -14.36
CA GLU A 121 -6.86 -16.35 -15.56
C GLU A 121 -5.85 -15.32 -16.08
N HIS A 122 -5.03 -14.77 -15.16
CA HIS A 122 -4.00 -13.75 -15.44
C HIS A 122 -2.60 -14.22 -15.02
N PRO A 123 -2.07 -15.31 -15.59
CA PRO A 123 -0.82 -15.95 -15.10
C PRO A 123 0.41 -15.04 -15.23
N HIS A 124 0.42 -14.11 -16.18
CA HIS A 124 1.50 -13.14 -16.36
C HIS A 124 1.52 -12.06 -15.26
N ALA A 125 0.37 -11.79 -14.63
CA ALA A 125 0.26 -10.85 -13.53
C ALA A 125 0.83 -11.37 -12.21
N ARG A 126 1.12 -12.69 -12.11
CA ARG A 126 1.66 -13.30 -10.89
C ARG A 126 3.03 -12.70 -10.56
N GLY A 127 3.11 -12.08 -9.40
CA GLY A 127 4.32 -11.46 -8.87
C GLY A 127 5.01 -12.31 -7.80
N PRO A 128 5.55 -11.69 -6.75
CA PRO A 128 6.31 -12.40 -5.74
C PRO A 128 5.42 -13.24 -4.82
N ARG A 129 6.01 -14.28 -4.26
CA ARG A 129 5.44 -14.99 -3.14
C ARG A 129 5.53 -14.11 -1.88
N VAL A 130 4.43 -13.96 -1.16
CA VAL A 130 4.28 -12.98 -0.07
C VAL A 130 3.77 -13.57 1.25
N ASP A 131 3.51 -14.88 1.31
CA ASP A 131 3.22 -15.55 2.56
C ASP A 131 4.45 -15.58 3.48
N HIS A 132 4.24 -15.75 4.76
CA HIS A 132 5.36 -15.77 5.72
C HIS A 132 6.09 -17.12 5.68
N PRO A 133 7.43 -17.16 5.45
CA PRO A 133 8.16 -18.41 5.22
C PRO A 133 8.13 -19.38 6.41
N HIS A 134 7.91 -18.88 7.63
CA HIS A 134 7.90 -19.68 8.85
C HIS A 134 6.50 -19.85 9.48
N ARG A 135 5.49 -19.15 8.97
CA ARG A 135 4.14 -19.13 9.56
C ARG A 135 3.07 -19.64 8.61
N SER A 136 3.22 -19.40 7.32
CA SER A 136 2.29 -19.87 6.31
C SER A 136 2.58 -21.29 5.87
N ARG A 137 1.53 -22.03 5.54
CA ARG A 137 1.60 -23.39 4.98
C ARG A 137 1.22 -23.43 3.50
N VAL A 138 0.67 -22.34 2.99
CA VAL A 138 0.18 -22.22 1.61
C VAL A 138 0.88 -21.04 0.95
N ALA A 139 1.41 -21.28 -0.25
CA ALA A 139 2.01 -20.21 -1.05
C ALA A 139 0.96 -19.19 -1.45
N ARG A 140 1.26 -17.91 -1.25
CA ARG A 140 0.42 -16.76 -1.62
C ARG A 140 1.25 -15.79 -2.44
N PHE A 141 0.63 -15.12 -3.38
CA PHE A 141 1.31 -14.26 -4.33
C PHE A 141 0.66 -12.88 -4.40
N ALA A 142 1.50 -11.85 -4.52
CA ALA A 142 1.08 -10.50 -4.89
C ALA A 142 1.16 -10.32 -6.42
N PRO A 143 0.46 -9.33 -7.00
CA PRO A 143 0.62 -9.03 -8.41
C PRO A 143 1.98 -8.40 -8.71
N CYS A 144 2.47 -8.62 -9.94
CA CYS A 144 3.73 -8.04 -10.39
C CYS A 144 3.54 -6.59 -10.85
N THR A 145 4.02 -5.63 -10.07
CA THR A 145 3.90 -4.18 -10.37
C THR A 145 4.69 -3.72 -11.61
N ASP A 146 5.50 -4.60 -12.20
CA ASP A 146 6.21 -4.32 -13.45
C ASP A 146 5.39 -4.70 -14.70
N GLU A 147 4.31 -5.46 -14.53
CA GLU A 147 3.39 -5.77 -15.63
C GLU A 147 2.47 -4.58 -15.92
N ALA A 148 2.35 -4.25 -17.20
CA ALA A 148 1.53 -3.12 -17.65
C ALA A 148 0.06 -3.25 -17.20
N GLU A 149 -0.52 -4.44 -17.35
CA GLU A 149 -1.88 -4.73 -16.89
C GLU A 149 -2.04 -4.47 -15.39
N VAL A 150 -1.10 -4.90 -14.55
CA VAL A 150 -1.16 -4.66 -13.11
C VAL A 150 -1.05 -3.17 -12.78
N ARG A 151 -0.24 -2.42 -13.52
CA ARG A 151 -0.17 -0.96 -13.38
C ARG A 151 -1.49 -0.27 -13.75
N ASP A 152 -2.18 -0.77 -14.77
CA ASP A 152 -3.49 -0.26 -15.15
C ASP A 152 -4.55 -0.57 -14.08
N LEU A 153 -4.48 -1.75 -13.44
CA LEU A 153 -5.33 -2.06 -12.29
C LEU A 153 -5.08 -1.09 -11.12
N TYR A 154 -3.81 -0.79 -10.80
CA TYR A 154 -3.49 0.20 -9.77
C TYR A 154 -3.96 1.61 -10.14
N ARG A 155 -3.84 1.99 -11.41
CA ARG A 155 -4.36 3.27 -11.91
C ARG A 155 -5.86 3.39 -11.65
N GLU A 156 -6.63 2.38 -12.05
CA GLU A 156 -8.08 2.35 -11.84
C GLU A 156 -8.44 2.40 -10.34
N SER A 157 -7.76 1.60 -9.51
CA SER A 157 -8.02 1.54 -8.08
C SER A 157 -7.74 2.87 -7.36
N ILE A 158 -6.63 3.55 -7.68
CA ILE A 158 -6.32 4.89 -7.16
C ILE A 158 -7.40 5.90 -7.58
N GLN A 159 -7.86 5.84 -8.83
CA GLN A 159 -8.92 6.73 -9.28
C GLN A 159 -10.26 6.46 -8.60
N LEU A 160 -10.59 5.18 -8.32
CA LEU A 160 -11.76 4.81 -7.54
C LEU A 160 -11.68 5.35 -6.11
N LEU A 161 -10.53 5.14 -5.44
CA LEU A 161 -10.28 5.70 -4.11
C LEU A 161 -10.49 7.22 -4.09
N LEU A 162 -9.83 7.95 -4.97
CA LEU A 162 -9.83 9.42 -4.92
C LEU A 162 -11.17 10.05 -5.36
N ARG A 163 -11.96 9.37 -6.20
CA ARG A 163 -13.33 9.81 -6.51
C ARG A 163 -14.26 9.68 -5.32
N ARG A 164 -14.10 8.64 -4.50
CA ARG A 164 -14.91 8.39 -3.31
C ARG A 164 -14.39 9.15 -2.08
N CYS A 165 -13.08 9.27 -1.95
CA CYS A 165 -12.39 9.87 -0.81
C CYS A 165 -11.46 11.00 -1.27
N PRO A 166 -11.97 12.13 -1.77
CA PRO A 166 -11.16 13.21 -2.33
C PRO A 166 -10.31 13.93 -1.28
N GLU A 167 -10.52 13.68 0.01
CA GLU A 167 -9.71 14.21 1.11
C GLU A 167 -8.38 13.46 1.27
N VAL A 168 -8.19 12.32 0.61
CA VAL A 168 -6.93 11.57 0.65
C VAL A 168 -5.87 12.35 -0.11
N GLU A 169 -4.91 12.89 0.63
CA GLU A 169 -3.75 13.62 0.07
C GLU A 169 -2.46 12.83 0.19
N ILE A 170 -2.39 11.92 1.16
CA ILE A 170 -1.21 11.07 1.37
C ILE A 170 -1.62 9.61 1.42
N MET A 171 -0.94 8.78 0.65
CA MET A 171 -0.99 7.34 0.74
C MET A 171 0.34 6.80 1.23
N SER A 172 0.32 6.08 2.34
CA SER A 172 1.51 5.39 2.87
C SER A 172 1.31 3.89 2.83
N PHE A 173 2.33 3.15 2.43
CA PHE A 173 2.25 1.71 2.42
C PHE A 173 3.56 1.00 2.74
N LEU A 174 3.41 -0.13 3.41
CA LEU A 174 4.46 -1.07 3.70
C LEU A 174 4.51 -2.12 2.58
N THR A 175 5.71 -2.50 2.13
CA THR A 175 5.86 -3.32 0.94
C THR A 175 6.28 -4.76 1.19
N ILE A 176 6.43 -5.17 2.44
CA ILE A 176 7.05 -6.47 2.78
C ILE A 176 6.40 -7.18 3.97
N ASP A 177 5.20 -6.81 4.35
CA ASP A 177 4.51 -7.41 5.50
C ASP A 177 3.03 -7.69 5.20
N SER A 178 2.42 -8.52 6.02
CA SER A 178 0.98 -8.78 6.01
C SER A 178 0.41 -9.15 4.63
N GLY A 179 1.10 -10.05 3.92
CA GLY A 179 0.68 -10.50 2.60
C GLY A 179 0.96 -9.51 1.47
N SER A 180 1.91 -8.60 1.65
CA SER A 180 2.38 -7.71 0.59
C SER A 180 3.83 -7.97 0.22
N GLY A 181 4.23 -7.59 -0.99
CA GLY A 181 5.61 -7.73 -1.42
C GLY A 181 5.86 -7.35 -2.85
N LEU A 182 7.10 -6.92 -3.10
CA LEU A 182 7.61 -6.54 -4.41
C LEU A 182 8.57 -7.60 -4.95
N CYS A 183 8.56 -7.82 -6.26
CA CYS A 183 9.39 -8.86 -6.91
C CYS A 183 10.89 -8.69 -6.68
N TRP A 184 11.36 -7.48 -6.49
CA TRP A 184 12.77 -7.21 -6.20
C TRP A 184 13.19 -7.55 -4.77
N ALA A 185 12.24 -7.80 -3.88
CA ALA A 185 12.51 -8.37 -2.57
C ALA A 185 12.75 -9.89 -2.68
N GLU A 186 13.68 -10.29 -3.54
CA GLU A 186 13.92 -11.70 -3.96
C GLU A 186 14.24 -12.66 -2.82
N SER A 187 14.44 -12.16 -1.66
CA SER A 187 15.05 -12.89 -0.58
C SER A 187 14.09 -13.46 0.45
N LEU A 188 12.78 -13.30 0.24
CA LEU A 188 11.77 -13.90 1.10
C LEU A 188 11.76 -15.43 1.06
N TYR A 189 12.12 -16.01 -0.11
CA TYR A 189 12.00 -17.45 -0.33
C TYR A 189 13.21 -18.04 -1.06
N PRO A 190 13.52 -19.31 -0.81
CA PRO A 190 14.53 -20.02 -1.59
C PRO A 190 14.15 -20.07 -3.07
N GLY A 191 15.03 -19.62 -3.92
CA GLY A 191 14.80 -19.55 -5.37
C GLY A 191 14.29 -18.20 -5.84
N PRO A 192 14.04 -18.07 -7.16
CA PRO A 192 13.58 -16.84 -7.75
C PRO A 192 12.17 -16.51 -7.28
N ASN A 193 12.03 -15.34 -6.64
CA ASN A 193 10.75 -14.82 -6.23
C ASN A 193 10.25 -13.77 -7.24
N GLY A 194 9.09 -14.00 -7.82
CA GLY A 194 8.48 -13.12 -8.81
C GLY A 194 8.76 -13.51 -10.27
N ASN A 195 8.31 -12.66 -11.19
CA ASN A 195 8.36 -12.91 -12.62
C ASN A 195 9.80 -12.82 -13.14
N PRO A 196 10.31 -13.85 -13.83
CA PRO A 196 11.67 -13.84 -14.37
C PRO A 196 11.92 -12.75 -15.43
N ARG A 197 10.87 -12.26 -16.08
CA ARG A 197 10.97 -11.19 -17.09
C ARG A 197 11.44 -9.87 -16.49
N CYS A 198 11.10 -9.58 -15.24
CA CYS A 198 11.40 -8.32 -14.56
C CYS A 198 12.84 -8.23 -14.04
N ARG A 199 13.59 -9.34 -14.02
CA ARG A 199 14.93 -9.41 -13.40
C ARG A 199 15.99 -8.62 -14.11
N GLY A 200 15.80 -8.34 -15.39
CA GLY A 200 16.73 -7.53 -16.19
C GLY A 200 16.54 -6.02 -15.99
N VAL A 201 15.49 -5.60 -15.28
CA VAL A 201 15.20 -4.19 -15.03
C VAL A 201 15.75 -3.81 -13.66
N SER A 202 16.40 -2.66 -13.57
CA SER A 202 16.98 -2.19 -12.32
C SER A 202 15.92 -1.92 -11.26
N THR A 203 16.24 -2.14 -9.98
CA THR A 203 15.30 -1.89 -8.88
C THR A 203 14.84 -0.42 -8.87
N SER A 204 15.73 0.52 -9.15
CA SER A 204 15.41 1.94 -9.24
C SER A 204 14.36 2.26 -10.30
N GLU A 205 14.47 1.67 -11.50
CA GLU A 205 13.48 1.84 -12.57
C GLU A 205 12.12 1.23 -12.20
N ARG A 206 12.14 0.06 -11.55
CA ARG A 206 10.93 -0.66 -11.12
C ARG A 206 10.17 0.12 -10.04
N VAL A 207 10.89 0.60 -9.00
CA VAL A 207 10.32 1.45 -7.95
C VAL A 207 9.75 2.74 -8.56
N ALA A 208 10.56 3.47 -9.34
CA ALA A 208 10.11 4.70 -9.98
C ALA A 208 8.90 4.48 -10.89
N GLY A 209 8.89 3.39 -11.66
CA GLY A 209 7.77 3.04 -12.55
C GLY A 209 6.47 2.80 -11.79
N PHE A 210 6.51 2.07 -10.68
CA PHE A 210 5.32 1.84 -9.85
C PHE A 210 4.81 3.13 -9.20
N LEU A 211 5.69 3.90 -8.57
CA LEU A 211 5.29 5.16 -7.91
C LEU A 211 4.75 6.19 -8.89
N THR A 212 5.39 6.32 -10.06
CA THR A 212 4.90 7.20 -11.13
C THR A 212 3.50 6.79 -11.58
N THR A 213 3.20 5.48 -11.64
CA THR A 213 1.86 4.99 -11.98
C THR A 213 0.83 5.51 -10.98
N LEU A 214 1.09 5.38 -9.68
CA LEU A 214 0.15 5.82 -8.64
C LEU A 214 -0.06 7.34 -8.67
N GLN A 215 1.03 8.12 -8.76
CA GLN A 215 0.94 9.59 -8.82
C GLN A 215 0.27 10.08 -10.11
N SER A 216 0.58 9.48 -11.26
CA SER A 216 -0.05 9.89 -12.52
C SER A 216 -1.53 9.55 -12.53
N ALA A 217 -1.94 8.40 -11.93
CA ALA A 217 -3.35 8.04 -11.81
C ALA A 217 -4.18 9.10 -11.06
N ALA A 218 -3.59 9.69 -10.01
CA ALA A 218 -4.23 10.78 -9.28
C ALA A 218 -4.31 12.05 -10.14
N ARG A 219 -3.20 12.45 -10.77
CA ARG A 219 -3.15 13.64 -11.63
C ARG A 219 -4.10 13.57 -12.84
N ASP A 220 -4.28 12.38 -13.41
CA ASP A 220 -5.20 12.15 -14.55
C ASP A 220 -6.66 12.54 -14.22
N ILE A 221 -7.02 12.58 -12.93
CA ILE A 221 -8.35 13.00 -12.45
C ILE A 221 -8.32 14.32 -11.67
N GLY A 222 -7.22 15.08 -11.78
CA GLY A 222 -7.08 16.40 -11.16
C GLY A 222 -6.77 16.40 -9.68
N HIS A 223 -6.23 15.29 -9.13
CA HIS A 223 -5.78 15.18 -7.75
C HIS A 223 -4.26 15.15 -7.64
N GLU A 224 -3.74 15.71 -6.54
CA GLU A 224 -2.36 15.49 -6.11
C GLU A 224 -2.34 14.43 -5.02
N LEU A 225 -1.50 13.41 -5.18
CA LEU A 225 -1.30 12.34 -4.22
C LEU A 225 0.16 12.24 -3.85
N ALA A 226 0.45 12.50 -2.59
CA ALA A 226 1.75 12.22 -2.02
C ALA A 226 1.84 10.73 -1.65
N ILE A 227 3.01 10.13 -1.88
CA ILE A 227 3.23 8.72 -1.59
C ILE A 227 4.41 8.59 -0.65
N ASP A 228 4.19 7.84 0.43
CA ASP A 228 5.19 7.41 1.40
C ASP A 228 5.30 5.89 1.33
N ILE A 229 6.46 5.39 0.90
CA ILE A 229 6.75 3.96 0.91
C ILE A 229 7.66 3.64 2.07
N LYS A 230 7.24 2.68 2.87
CA LYS A 230 8.05 2.16 3.98
C LYS A 230 8.56 0.77 3.65
N GLU A 231 9.85 0.57 3.94
CA GLU A 231 10.50 -0.71 3.83
C GLU A 231 10.45 -1.32 2.42
N ILE A 232 11.00 -0.60 1.44
CA ILE A 232 11.22 -1.16 0.09
C ILE A 232 12.35 -2.20 0.07
N GLU A 233 13.10 -2.30 1.15
CA GLU A 233 14.10 -3.33 1.39
C GLU A 233 13.53 -4.53 2.16
N PRO A 234 14.02 -5.75 1.92
CA PRO A 234 13.72 -6.88 2.80
C PRO A 234 14.18 -6.62 4.23
N ARG A 235 13.43 -7.14 5.18
CA ARG A 235 13.82 -7.10 6.58
C ARG A 235 15.13 -7.87 6.83
N SER A 236 15.77 -7.62 7.96
CA SER A 236 17.07 -8.20 8.31
C SER A 236 17.14 -9.73 8.29
N TRP A 237 16.00 -10.41 8.43
CA TRP A 237 15.88 -11.87 8.34
C TRP A 237 15.70 -12.39 6.90
N MET A 238 15.62 -11.49 5.91
CA MET A 238 15.55 -11.80 4.48
C MET A 238 16.93 -11.60 3.84
N LYS A 239 17.18 -12.33 2.74
CA LYS A 239 18.42 -12.22 1.98
C LYS A 239 18.41 -10.96 1.10
N ARG A 240 19.43 -10.15 1.14
CA ARG A 240 19.48 -8.85 0.44
C ARG A 240 20.06 -8.96 -0.97
N THR A 241 19.39 -8.35 -1.94
CA THR A 241 19.90 -8.13 -3.31
C THR A 241 19.51 -6.71 -3.74
N PHE A 242 20.38 -5.71 -3.44
CA PHE A 242 20.03 -4.31 -3.67
C PHE A 242 20.96 -3.58 -4.60
N GLU A 243 20.34 -2.67 -5.35
CA GLU A 243 21.03 -1.53 -5.92
C GLU A 243 21.42 -0.53 -4.84
N GLU A 244 22.46 0.25 -5.15
CA GLU A 244 22.88 1.34 -4.27
C GLU A 244 21.72 2.31 -4.00
N PRO A 245 21.53 2.73 -2.74
CA PRO A 245 20.46 3.65 -2.34
C PRO A 245 20.37 4.90 -3.19
N ASP A 246 21.51 5.49 -3.54
CA ASP A 246 21.58 6.70 -4.34
C ASP A 246 20.98 6.54 -5.75
N ARG A 247 21.07 5.35 -6.33
CA ARG A 247 20.46 5.05 -7.63
C ARG A 247 18.96 4.98 -7.55
N ILE A 248 18.43 4.39 -6.47
CA ILE A 248 16.98 4.36 -6.20
C ILE A 248 16.50 5.80 -5.99
N ALA A 249 17.16 6.57 -5.12
CA ALA A 249 16.81 7.97 -4.86
C ALA A 249 16.79 8.82 -6.13
N ALA A 250 17.81 8.67 -6.99
CA ALA A 250 17.90 9.40 -8.25
C ALA A 250 16.80 9.05 -9.26
N ALA A 251 16.21 7.85 -9.17
CA ALA A 251 15.17 7.41 -10.07
C ALA A 251 13.75 7.72 -9.57
N LEU A 252 13.59 8.16 -8.32
CA LEU A 252 12.28 8.46 -7.76
C LEU A 252 11.61 9.64 -8.46
N PRO A 253 10.27 9.63 -8.59
CA PRO A 253 9.49 10.78 -9.03
C PRO A 253 9.75 12.02 -8.16
N ALA A 254 9.60 13.20 -8.74
CA ALA A 254 9.68 14.45 -7.98
C ALA A 254 8.66 14.46 -6.83
N GLY A 255 9.08 14.94 -5.66
CA GLY A 255 8.26 14.99 -4.46
C GLY A 255 8.45 13.80 -3.52
N LEU A 256 9.35 12.86 -3.86
CA LEU A 256 9.72 11.75 -2.98
C LEU A 256 11.16 11.92 -2.48
N ALA A 257 11.39 11.48 -1.25
CA ALA A 257 12.71 11.38 -0.65
C ALA A 257 12.99 9.94 -0.22
N VAL A 258 14.26 9.60 -0.13
CA VAL A 258 14.72 8.32 0.44
C VAL A 258 15.25 8.60 1.83
N ASN A 259 14.68 7.97 2.83
CA ASN A 259 15.17 8.00 4.19
C ASN A 259 15.91 6.72 4.53
N HIS A 260 16.96 6.87 5.30
CA HIS A 260 17.72 5.77 5.84
C HIS A 260 17.31 5.53 7.29
N ARG A 261 17.01 4.27 7.62
CA ARG A 261 16.95 3.80 9.01
C ARG A 261 18.09 2.84 9.24
N GLU A 262 18.74 2.92 10.39
CA GLU A 262 19.72 1.93 10.78
C GLU A 262 19.05 0.66 11.30
N GLY A 263 19.40 -0.47 10.73
CA GLY A 263 19.02 -1.76 11.24
C GLY A 263 19.86 -2.17 12.47
N PRO A 264 19.47 -3.26 13.16
CA PRO A 264 20.21 -3.77 14.29
C PRO A 264 21.69 -4.12 13.99
N ASP A 265 22.01 -4.31 12.72
CA ASP A 265 23.36 -4.60 12.20
C ASP A 265 24.14 -3.34 11.77
N GLY A 266 23.61 -2.15 12.05
CA GLY A 266 24.22 -0.87 11.69
C GLY A 266 24.15 -0.55 10.19
N ARG A 267 23.39 -1.33 9.40
CA ARG A 267 23.21 -1.08 7.96
C ARG A 267 21.96 -0.25 7.71
N PRO A 268 22.01 0.69 6.76
CA PRO A 268 20.85 1.48 6.44
C PRO A 268 19.74 0.63 5.82
N PHE A 269 18.51 0.83 6.28
CA PHE A 269 17.32 0.50 5.50
C PHE A 269 16.98 1.67 4.60
N ILE A 270 16.44 1.37 3.41
CA ILE A 270 15.93 2.41 2.52
C ILE A 270 14.40 2.45 2.68
N THR A 271 13.91 3.62 2.99
CA THR A 271 12.50 3.95 2.83
C THR A 271 12.41 5.11 1.86
N ALA A 272 11.52 5.04 0.88
CA ALA A 272 11.13 6.20 0.11
C ALA A 272 10.03 6.91 0.88
N GLU A 273 10.28 8.15 1.28
CA GLU A 273 9.32 8.96 2.01
C GLU A 273 8.98 10.22 1.23
N PHE A 274 7.81 10.76 1.54
CA PHE A 274 7.40 12.04 0.98
C PHE A 274 8.34 13.15 1.45
N MET A 275 8.79 13.98 0.50
CA MET A 275 9.67 15.11 0.79
C MET A 275 9.02 16.07 1.77
N GLY A 276 9.62 16.23 2.92
CA GLY A 276 9.15 17.13 3.97
C GLY A 276 8.49 16.44 5.16
N LEU A 277 8.45 15.12 5.21
CA LEU A 277 8.10 14.37 6.41
C LEU A 277 9.26 14.24 7.37
#